data_bd2c65a4a3ba890a0597381f68701ff2
#
_entry.id   bd2c65a4a3ba890a0597381f68701ff2
#
_cell.length_a   1.000
_cell.length_b   1.000
_cell.length_c   1.000
_cell.angle_alpha   90.00
_cell.angle_beta   90.00
_cell.angle_gamma   90.00
#
_symmetry.space_group_name_H-M   'P 1'
#
loop_
_entity.id
_entity.type
_entity.pdbx_description
1 polymer ?
#
loop_
_entity_poly.entity_id
_entity_poly.type
_entity_poly.pdbx_seq_one_letter_code
_entity_poly.pdbx_strand_id
1 'polypeptide(L)'
;KGISRSQRLAMARKELKTMGLGGRAEHMPTEMSGGQQQRVGIARAFVSKPRVIFADEPTGNLDSITSKQVLYRMLQISKQMGTTFVMVTHEPELASCADRIITILDGKVQSDVVQDPATKERNREALFASLEGNMRIGGDSASGEVHQKTAAELASYAAPAAAAQQPEQPKP
;
A
#
# COMPACT_ATOMS: atom_id res chain seq x y z
N LYS A 1 -22.80 13.22 -3.50
CA LYS A 1 -22.79 13.29 -4.98
C LYS A 1 -22.40 11.92 -5.49
N GLY A 2 -23.28 11.25 -6.29
CA GLY A 2 -23.00 9.94 -6.84
C GLY A 2 -21.89 9.99 -7.90
N ILE A 3 -20.97 9.03 -7.86
CA ILE A 3 -19.94 8.84 -8.88
C ILE A 3 -20.55 8.03 -10.03
N SER A 4 -20.36 8.44 -11.30
CA SER A 4 -20.88 7.72 -12.47
C SER A 4 -20.29 6.31 -12.58
N ARG A 5 -20.97 5.40 -13.29
CA ARG A 5 -20.47 4.03 -13.51
C ARG A 5 -19.09 4.04 -14.19
N SER A 6 -18.90 4.86 -15.20
CA SER A 6 -17.63 4.98 -15.93
C SER A 6 -16.49 5.44 -15.01
N GLN A 7 -16.74 6.43 -14.16
CA GLN A 7 -15.76 6.88 -13.17
C GLN A 7 -15.41 5.80 -12.15
N ARG A 8 -16.42 5.07 -11.63
CA ARG A 8 -16.15 3.93 -10.70
C ARG A 8 -15.27 2.85 -11.34
N LEU A 9 -15.56 2.49 -12.59
CA LEU A 9 -14.75 1.52 -13.33
C LEU A 9 -13.33 2.00 -13.56
N ALA A 10 -13.16 3.27 -13.93
CA ALA A 10 -11.83 3.87 -14.11
C ALA A 10 -11.02 3.87 -12.80
N MET A 11 -11.65 4.22 -11.67
CA MET A 11 -11.03 4.15 -10.35
C MET A 11 -10.62 2.71 -9.99
N ALA A 12 -11.52 1.75 -10.15
CA ALA A 12 -11.24 0.34 -9.84
C ALA A 12 -10.07 -0.21 -10.69
N ARG A 13 -10.08 0.04 -12.00
CA ARG A 13 -8.99 -0.38 -12.90
C ARG A 13 -7.65 0.26 -12.52
N LYS A 14 -7.66 1.54 -12.11
CA LYS A 14 -6.46 2.23 -11.64
C LYS A 14 -5.88 1.53 -10.40
N GLU A 15 -6.71 1.24 -9.40
CA GLU A 15 -6.24 0.59 -8.17
C GLU A 15 -5.76 -0.85 -8.43
N LEU A 16 -6.46 -1.61 -9.28
CA LEU A 16 -6.02 -2.94 -9.70
C LEU A 16 -4.66 -2.88 -10.41
N LYS A 17 -4.45 -1.91 -11.31
CA LYS A 17 -3.16 -1.69 -11.97
C LYS A 17 -2.05 -1.38 -10.97
N THR A 18 -2.33 -0.56 -9.95
CA THR A 18 -1.39 -0.25 -8.87
C THR A 18 -0.98 -1.50 -8.09
N MET A 19 -1.88 -2.47 -7.93
CA MET A 19 -1.62 -3.77 -7.29
C MET A 19 -1.06 -4.83 -8.24
N GLY A 20 -0.64 -4.44 -9.47
CA GLY A 20 -0.10 -5.37 -10.47
C GLY A 20 -1.14 -6.30 -11.11
N LEU A 21 -2.43 -5.92 -11.05
CA LEU A 21 -3.55 -6.70 -11.57
C LEU A 21 -4.23 -6.03 -12.78
N GLY A 22 -3.52 -5.16 -13.50
CA GLY A 22 -4.09 -4.43 -14.63
C GLY A 22 -4.64 -5.34 -15.72
N GLY A 23 -3.95 -6.44 -16.03
CA GLY A 23 -4.40 -7.45 -17.01
C GLY A 23 -5.48 -8.39 -16.50
N ARG A 24 -5.84 -8.31 -15.20
CA ARG A 24 -6.82 -9.20 -14.56
C ARG A 24 -8.13 -8.53 -14.17
N ALA A 25 -8.35 -7.29 -14.63
CA ALA A 25 -9.50 -6.49 -14.23
C ALA A 25 -10.88 -7.09 -14.62
N GLU A 26 -10.90 -7.94 -15.63
CA GLU A 26 -12.12 -8.62 -16.14
C GLU A 26 -12.22 -10.08 -15.70
N HIS A 27 -11.24 -10.60 -14.93
CA HIS A 27 -11.26 -11.99 -14.48
C HIS A 27 -12.21 -12.17 -13.28
N MET A 28 -12.84 -13.34 -13.25
CA MET A 28 -13.64 -13.74 -12.09
C MET A 28 -12.73 -14.20 -10.94
N PRO A 29 -13.16 -14.07 -9.67
CA PRO A 29 -12.36 -14.52 -8.54
C PRO A 29 -11.90 -15.98 -8.63
N THR A 30 -12.72 -16.86 -9.24
CA THR A 30 -12.40 -18.28 -9.46
C THR A 30 -11.27 -18.52 -10.45
N GLU A 31 -10.94 -17.53 -11.25
CA GLU A 31 -9.85 -17.55 -12.23
C GLU A 31 -8.55 -16.95 -11.68
N MET A 32 -8.55 -16.54 -10.41
CA MET A 32 -7.45 -15.84 -9.75
C MET A 32 -6.83 -16.69 -8.65
N SER A 33 -5.50 -16.65 -8.54
CA SER A 33 -4.80 -17.26 -7.41
C SER A 33 -5.18 -16.57 -6.09
N GLY A 34 -4.99 -17.25 -4.94
CA GLY A 34 -5.25 -16.67 -3.61
C GLY A 34 -4.54 -15.33 -3.39
N GLY A 35 -3.27 -15.24 -3.80
CA GLY A 35 -2.52 -13.98 -3.71
C GLY A 35 -3.05 -12.87 -4.65
N GLN A 36 -3.57 -13.22 -5.82
CA GLN A 36 -4.25 -12.25 -6.69
C GLN A 36 -5.56 -11.77 -6.07
N GLN A 37 -6.37 -12.68 -5.51
CA GLN A 37 -7.60 -12.33 -4.79
C GLN A 37 -7.33 -11.42 -3.60
N GLN A 38 -6.26 -11.69 -2.83
CA GLN A 38 -5.85 -10.85 -1.70
C GLN A 38 -5.49 -9.44 -2.17
N ARG A 39 -4.71 -9.30 -3.25
CA ARG A 39 -4.38 -8.00 -3.85
C ARG A 39 -5.62 -7.26 -4.38
N VAL A 40 -6.64 -7.97 -4.88
CA VAL A 40 -7.95 -7.37 -5.22
C VAL A 40 -8.63 -6.82 -3.96
N GLY A 41 -8.61 -7.57 -2.84
CA GLY A 41 -9.13 -7.12 -1.55
C GLY A 41 -8.46 -5.83 -1.07
N ILE A 42 -7.14 -5.74 -1.21
CA ILE A 42 -6.37 -4.54 -0.88
C ILE A 42 -6.77 -3.37 -1.80
N ALA A 43 -6.80 -3.57 -3.13
CA ALA A 43 -7.23 -2.54 -4.09
C ALA A 43 -8.63 -2.01 -3.77
N ARG A 44 -9.55 -2.90 -3.36
CA ARG A 44 -10.91 -2.55 -2.92
C ARG A 44 -10.90 -1.66 -1.69
N ALA A 45 -10.01 -1.88 -0.73
CA ALA A 45 -9.92 -1.05 0.46
C ALA A 45 -9.47 0.38 0.13
N PHE A 46 -8.57 0.56 -0.84
CA PHE A 46 -8.04 1.87 -1.21
C PHE A 46 -8.91 2.66 -2.22
N VAL A 47 -9.73 1.98 -3.05
CA VAL A 47 -10.47 2.63 -4.15
C VAL A 47 -11.41 3.76 -3.70
N SER A 48 -11.96 3.65 -2.49
CA SER A 48 -12.86 4.65 -1.90
C SER A 48 -12.14 5.85 -1.28
N LYS A 49 -10.79 5.83 -1.25
CA LYS A 49 -9.94 6.84 -0.60
C LYS A 49 -10.34 7.09 0.86
N PRO A 50 -10.36 6.07 1.70
CA PRO A 50 -10.78 6.19 3.08
C PRO A 50 -9.75 6.97 3.90
N ARG A 51 -10.17 7.54 5.03
CA ARG A 51 -9.27 8.19 5.99
C ARG A 51 -8.49 7.17 6.84
N VAL A 52 -9.07 6.00 7.06
CA VAL A 52 -8.47 4.91 7.86
C VAL A 52 -8.72 3.59 7.15
N ILE A 53 -7.70 2.73 7.12
CA ILE A 53 -7.79 1.34 6.67
C ILE A 53 -7.32 0.45 7.82
N PHE A 54 -8.10 -0.57 8.11
CA PHE A 54 -7.73 -1.67 8.99
C PHE A 54 -7.39 -2.90 8.14
N ALA A 55 -6.24 -3.49 8.37
CA ALA A 55 -5.77 -4.67 7.69
C ALA A 55 -5.32 -5.71 8.72
N ASP A 56 -5.97 -6.87 8.70
CA ASP A 56 -5.65 -8.01 9.55
C ASP A 56 -4.90 -9.03 8.70
N GLU A 57 -3.63 -9.27 9.05
CA GLU A 57 -2.70 -10.16 8.33
C GLU A 57 -2.75 -9.98 6.79
N PRO A 58 -2.56 -8.75 6.27
CA PRO A 58 -2.85 -8.44 4.87
C PRO A 58 -1.93 -9.16 3.88
N THR A 59 -0.87 -9.79 4.36
CA THR A 59 0.13 -10.52 3.56
C THR A 59 0.23 -11.99 3.90
N GLY A 60 -0.58 -12.51 4.82
CA GLY A 60 -0.47 -13.86 5.37
C GLY A 60 -0.64 -15.02 4.38
N ASN A 61 -1.24 -14.79 3.21
CA ASN A 61 -1.39 -15.78 2.14
C ASN A 61 -0.42 -15.57 0.96
N LEU A 62 0.62 -14.77 1.16
CA LEU A 62 1.61 -14.43 0.12
C LEU A 62 2.98 -15.04 0.47
N ASP A 63 3.77 -15.34 -0.55
CA ASP A 63 5.19 -15.62 -0.34
C ASP A 63 5.93 -14.39 0.16
N SER A 64 7.09 -14.58 0.78
CA SER A 64 7.85 -13.51 1.46
C SER A 64 8.20 -12.33 0.54
N ILE A 65 8.50 -12.58 -0.73
CA ILE A 65 8.84 -11.51 -1.68
C ILE A 65 7.59 -10.71 -2.04
N THR A 66 6.51 -11.40 -2.37
CA THR A 66 5.23 -10.76 -2.70
C THR A 66 4.66 -10.01 -1.50
N SER A 67 4.79 -10.55 -0.27
CA SER A 67 4.40 -9.88 0.97
C SER A 67 5.08 -8.52 1.11
N LYS A 68 6.40 -8.47 0.96
CA LYS A 68 7.17 -7.22 1.02
C LYS A 68 6.76 -6.24 -0.08
N GLN A 69 6.57 -6.71 -1.31
CA GLN A 69 6.11 -5.88 -2.42
C GLN A 69 4.73 -5.27 -2.17
N VAL A 70 3.79 -6.07 -1.68
CA VAL A 70 2.43 -5.62 -1.38
C VAL A 70 2.45 -4.62 -0.22
N LEU A 71 3.17 -4.90 0.87
CA LEU A 71 3.31 -3.97 1.98
C LEU A 71 3.92 -2.64 1.52
N TYR A 72 4.98 -2.68 0.74
CA TYR A 72 5.59 -1.48 0.17
C TYR A 72 4.56 -0.63 -0.58
N ARG A 73 3.75 -1.26 -1.45
CA ARG A 73 2.69 -0.58 -2.18
C ARG A 73 1.62 0.02 -1.26
N MET A 74 1.19 -0.72 -0.24
CA MET A 74 0.21 -0.24 0.73
C MET A 74 0.71 1.00 1.47
N LEU A 75 1.97 0.99 1.93
CA LEU A 75 2.60 2.13 2.60
C LEU A 75 2.73 3.34 1.67
N GLN A 76 3.12 3.13 0.42
CA GLN A 76 3.19 4.20 -0.59
C GLN A 76 1.83 4.84 -0.84
N ILE A 77 0.79 4.04 -1.06
CA ILE A 77 -0.57 4.53 -1.32
C ILE A 77 -1.11 5.27 -0.10
N SER A 78 -0.95 4.71 1.11
CA SER A 78 -1.43 5.34 2.35
C SER A 78 -0.77 6.71 2.57
N LYS A 79 0.54 6.82 2.33
CA LYS A 79 1.28 8.09 2.40
C LYS A 79 0.77 9.10 1.37
N GLN A 80 0.58 8.69 0.12
CA GLN A 80 0.09 9.57 -0.96
C GLN A 80 -1.34 10.06 -0.72
N MET A 81 -2.19 9.22 -0.13
CA MET A 81 -3.59 9.55 0.16
C MET A 81 -3.79 10.24 1.50
N GLY A 82 -2.78 10.32 2.37
CA GLY A 82 -2.93 10.76 3.74
C GLY A 82 -3.84 9.84 4.57
N THR A 83 -3.90 8.54 4.21
CA THR A 83 -4.71 7.53 4.88
C THR A 83 -3.98 6.98 6.09
N THR A 84 -4.63 6.92 7.24
CA THR A 84 -4.12 6.17 8.39
C THR A 84 -4.25 4.67 8.12
N PHE A 85 -3.13 3.96 8.18
CA PHE A 85 -3.10 2.52 7.95
C PHE A 85 -2.81 1.79 9.26
N VAL A 86 -3.77 1.01 9.73
CA VAL A 86 -3.67 0.18 10.93
C VAL A 86 -3.53 -1.26 10.49
N MET A 87 -2.42 -1.88 10.83
CA MET A 87 -2.11 -3.26 10.45
C MET A 87 -1.99 -4.13 11.70
N VAL A 88 -2.67 -5.27 11.70
CA VAL A 88 -2.45 -6.35 12.65
C VAL A 88 -1.55 -7.37 11.97
N THR A 89 -0.43 -7.71 12.62
CA THR A 89 0.51 -8.71 12.11
C THR A 89 1.27 -9.36 13.26
N HIS A 90 1.67 -10.59 13.06
CA HIS A 90 2.59 -11.31 13.94
C HIS A 90 4.04 -11.27 13.42
N GLU A 91 4.31 -10.61 12.30
CA GLU A 91 5.63 -10.46 11.71
C GLU A 91 6.33 -9.19 12.23
N PRO A 92 7.36 -9.29 13.10
CA PRO A 92 8.05 -8.13 13.67
C PRO A 92 8.73 -7.24 12.62
N GLU A 93 9.23 -7.83 11.53
CA GLU A 93 9.85 -7.09 10.44
C GLU A 93 8.86 -6.13 9.78
N LEU A 94 7.63 -6.58 9.51
CA LEU A 94 6.59 -5.75 8.92
C LEU A 94 6.13 -4.66 9.91
N ALA A 95 5.96 -5.03 11.20
CA ALA A 95 5.59 -4.08 12.25
C ALA A 95 6.63 -2.97 12.40
N SER A 96 7.92 -3.28 12.21
CA SER A 96 9.01 -2.31 12.34
C SER A 96 8.96 -1.14 11.33
N CYS A 97 8.14 -1.26 10.29
CA CYS A 97 7.91 -0.21 9.29
C CYS A 97 6.83 0.81 9.68
N ALA A 98 6.11 0.58 10.78
CA ALA A 98 5.02 1.45 11.24
C ALA A 98 5.55 2.71 11.96
N ASP A 99 4.72 3.75 12.07
CA ASP A 99 5.03 4.94 12.88
C ASP A 99 4.87 4.67 14.39
N ARG A 100 3.97 3.75 14.74
CA ARG A 100 3.66 3.37 16.11
C ARG A 100 3.38 1.87 16.17
N ILE A 101 3.93 1.21 17.17
CA ILE A 101 3.76 -0.23 17.41
C ILE A 101 3.08 -0.41 18.76
N ILE A 102 1.94 -1.10 18.73
CA ILE A 102 1.22 -1.51 19.95
C ILE A 102 1.32 -3.02 20.03
N THR A 103 1.97 -3.53 21.07
CA THR A 103 2.09 -4.98 21.32
C THR A 103 0.98 -5.41 22.28
N ILE A 104 0.24 -6.44 21.86
CA ILE A 104 -0.86 -7.01 22.65
C ILE A 104 -0.51 -8.47 22.94
N LEU A 105 -0.64 -8.88 24.19
CA LEU A 105 -0.49 -10.26 24.65
C LEU A 105 -1.59 -10.57 25.67
N ASP A 106 -2.25 -11.70 25.50
CA ASP A 106 -3.36 -12.15 26.37
C ASP A 106 -4.45 -11.08 26.58
N GLY A 107 -4.79 -10.35 25.49
CA GLY A 107 -5.80 -9.32 25.52
C GLY A 107 -5.39 -8.02 26.23
N LYS A 108 -4.13 -7.88 26.62
CA LYS A 108 -3.59 -6.71 27.32
C LYS A 108 -2.50 -6.02 26.50
N VAL A 109 -2.49 -4.69 26.54
CA VAL A 109 -1.39 -3.91 25.94
C VAL A 109 -0.14 -4.12 26.78
N GLN A 110 0.89 -4.68 26.18
CA GLN A 110 2.21 -4.89 26.78
C GLN A 110 3.12 -3.70 26.55
N SER A 111 3.06 -3.12 25.35
CA SER A 111 3.85 -1.94 25.01
C SER A 111 3.13 -1.08 23.98
N ASP A 112 3.47 0.20 23.98
CA ASP A 112 2.96 1.20 23.05
C ASP A 112 4.12 2.16 22.74
N VAL A 113 4.70 2.03 21.55
CA VAL A 113 5.95 2.70 21.17
C VAL A 113 5.74 3.50 19.89
N VAL A 114 5.97 4.81 19.96
CA VAL A 114 6.13 5.65 18.77
C VAL A 114 7.57 5.52 18.29
N GLN A 115 7.75 5.12 17.06
CA GLN A 115 9.09 4.91 16.50
C GLN A 115 9.75 6.23 16.13
N ASP A 116 11.05 6.30 16.38
CA ASP A 116 11.89 7.37 15.86
C ASP A 116 11.89 7.35 14.32
N PRO A 117 11.67 8.50 13.64
CA PRO A 117 11.59 8.58 12.18
C PRO A 117 12.82 7.99 11.46
N ALA A 118 14.03 8.19 11.97
CA ALA A 118 15.25 7.69 11.35
C ALA A 118 15.35 6.16 11.49
N THR A 119 14.93 5.62 12.63
CA THR A 119 14.89 4.16 12.87
C THR A 119 13.86 3.50 11.97
N LYS A 120 12.66 4.06 11.87
CA LYS A 120 11.62 3.58 10.98
C LYS A 120 12.08 3.57 9.51
N GLU A 121 12.71 4.63 9.04
CA GLU A 121 13.17 4.71 7.65
C GLU A 121 14.28 3.68 7.37
N ARG A 122 15.25 3.50 8.27
CA ARG A 122 16.25 2.42 8.17
C ARG A 122 15.60 1.02 8.09
N ASN A 123 14.59 0.77 8.91
CA ASN A 123 13.87 -0.51 8.89
C ASN A 123 13.14 -0.71 7.55
N ARG A 124 12.54 0.33 7.00
CA ARG A 124 11.91 0.31 5.68
C ARG A 124 12.93 0.05 4.57
N GLU A 125 14.04 0.77 4.57
CA GLU A 125 15.12 0.58 3.60
C GLU A 125 15.65 -0.86 3.67
N ALA A 126 15.95 -1.37 4.87
CA ALA A 126 16.43 -2.74 5.06
C ALA A 126 15.44 -3.79 4.57
N LEU A 127 14.15 -3.63 4.91
CA LEU A 127 13.09 -4.57 4.50
C LEU A 127 12.89 -4.58 2.99
N PHE A 128 13.00 -3.42 2.34
CA PHE A 128 12.69 -3.25 0.91
C PHE A 128 13.92 -3.22 0.01
N ALA A 129 15.14 -3.20 0.55
CA ALA A 129 16.38 -3.22 -0.24
C ALA A 129 16.44 -4.40 -1.23
N SER A 130 15.91 -5.56 -0.83
CA SER A 130 15.84 -6.74 -1.70
C SER A 130 14.85 -6.60 -2.87
N LEU A 131 13.99 -5.60 -2.86
CA LEU A 131 13.01 -5.35 -3.92
C LEU A 131 13.56 -4.48 -5.06
N GLU A 132 14.61 -3.70 -4.81
CA GLU A 132 15.18 -2.79 -5.81
C GLU A 132 15.74 -3.54 -7.03
N GLY A 133 16.24 -4.78 -6.84
CA GLY A 133 16.67 -5.67 -7.92
C GLY A 133 15.55 -6.49 -8.59
N ASN A 134 14.38 -6.59 -7.99
CA ASN A 134 13.30 -7.51 -8.38
C ASN A 134 11.91 -6.87 -8.39
N MET A 135 11.78 -5.61 -8.80
CA MET A 135 10.48 -4.92 -8.87
C MET A 135 9.61 -5.43 -10.04
N ARG A 136 9.61 -6.74 -10.27
CA ARG A 136 8.64 -7.47 -11.09
C ARG A 136 7.57 -8.02 -10.15
N ILE A 137 6.56 -7.22 -9.83
CA ILE A 137 5.31 -7.79 -9.32
C ILE A 137 4.85 -8.77 -10.39
N GLY A 138 4.75 -10.05 -10.02
CA GLY A 138 4.44 -11.17 -10.89
C GLY A 138 3.71 -10.79 -12.16
N GLY A 139 4.48 -10.60 -13.21
CA GLY A 139 3.96 -10.43 -14.55
C GLY A 139 3.30 -11.73 -14.95
N ASP A 140 2.07 -11.63 -15.41
CA ASP A 140 1.46 -12.68 -16.21
C ASP A 140 2.51 -13.20 -17.18
N SER A 141 2.84 -14.49 -17.10
CA SER A 141 3.60 -15.20 -18.13
C SER A 141 2.71 -15.41 -19.36
N ALA A 142 2.36 -14.30 -20.00
CA ALA A 142 1.78 -14.28 -21.33
C ALA A 142 1.97 -12.88 -21.92
N SER A 143 2.89 -12.81 -22.88
CA SER A 143 3.21 -11.69 -23.75
C SER A 143 4.06 -10.55 -23.19
N GLY A 144 5.28 -10.51 -23.74
CA GLY A 144 6.34 -9.52 -23.61
C GLY A 144 5.89 -8.06 -23.78
N GLU A 145 6.44 -7.32 -22.94
CA GLU A 145 7.08 -6.01 -23.03
C GLU A 145 7.03 -5.37 -21.64
N VAL A 146 8.13 -5.53 -20.93
CA VAL A 146 8.31 -4.94 -19.61
C VAL A 146 8.87 -3.53 -19.82
N HIS A 147 8.03 -2.52 -19.72
CA HIS A 147 8.51 -1.15 -19.51
C HIS A 147 9.07 -1.06 -18.09
N GLN A 148 10.39 -1.06 -17.99
CA GLN A 148 11.12 -0.69 -16.76
C GLN A 148 10.83 0.78 -16.46
N LYS A 149 9.96 1.05 -15.49
CA LYS A 149 9.90 2.38 -14.90
C LYS A 149 11.04 2.52 -13.91
N THR A 150 11.98 3.39 -14.22
CA THR A 150 13.13 3.71 -13.38
C THR A 150 12.69 4.43 -12.09
N ALA A 151 13.56 4.40 -11.06
CA ALA A 151 13.35 5.14 -9.79
C ALA A 151 13.00 6.62 -10.02
N ALA A 152 13.45 7.22 -11.13
CA ALA A 152 13.14 8.59 -11.55
C ALA A 152 11.65 8.79 -11.92
N GLU A 153 10.99 7.80 -12.55
CA GLU A 153 9.55 7.88 -12.86
C GLU A 153 8.69 7.69 -11.61
N LEU A 154 9.19 6.98 -10.60
CA LEU A 154 8.53 6.87 -9.30
C LEU A 154 8.68 8.17 -8.48
N ALA A 155 9.78 8.89 -8.62
CA ALA A 155 10.00 10.19 -8.00
C ALA A 155 9.07 11.28 -8.57
N SER A 156 8.67 11.20 -9.85
CA SER A 156 7.76 12.17 -10.47
C SER A 156 6.32 12.10 -9.93
N TYR A 157 5.95 11.00 -9.25
CA TYR A 157 4.68 10.88 -8.52
C TYR A 157 4.73 11.50 -7.12
N ALA A 158 5.90 11.92 -6.66
CA ALA A 158 6.14 12.51 -5.34
C ALA A 158 6.15 14.04 -5.34
N ALA A 159 5.55 14.71 -6.33
CA ALA A 159 5.40 16.15 -6.31
C ALA A 159 4.31 16.57 -5.31
N PRO A 160 4.57 17.60 -4.45
CA PRO A 160 3.83 17.83 -3.22
C PRO A 160 2.52 18.58 -3.45
N ALA A 161 1.43 18.07 -2.90
CA ALA A 161 0.28 18.89 -2.56
C ALA A 161 0.56 19.67 -1.26
N ALA A 162 1.54 20.58 -1.29
CA ALA A 162 1.85 21.50 -0.21
C ALA A 162 1.68 22.93 -0.72
N ALA A 163 0.43 23.35 -0.93
CA ALA A 163 0.06 24.77 -1.00
C ALA A 163 -1.45 24.89 -0.85
N ALA A 164 -1.95 25.03 0.35
CA ALA A 164 -3.13 25.83 0.70
C ALA A 164 -3.62 25.49 2.11
N GLN A 165 -3.07 26.19 3.12
CA GLN A 165 -3.83 26.64 4.27
C GLN A 165 -2.91 27.55 5.13
N GLN A 166 -2.91 28.83 4.73
CA GLN A 166 -2.53 29.88 5.69
C GLN A 166 -3.75 30.11 6.59
N PRO A 167 -3.59 30.22 7.91
CA PRO A 167 -4.68 30.62 8.78
C PRO A 167 -4.96 32.12 8.59
N GLU A 168 -6.22 32.46 8.30
CA GLU A 168 -6.69 33.85 8.35
C GLU A 168 -6.47 34.45 9.74
N GLN A 169 -5.76 35.56 9.77
CA GLN A 169 -5.66 36.40 10.96
C GLN A 169 -6.96 37.20 11.14
N PRO A 170 -7.49 37.34 12.36
CA PRO A 170 -8.62 38.21 12.61
C PRO A 170 -8.21 39.68 12.43
N LYS A 171 -8.99 40.40 11.64
CA LYS A 171 -8.89 41.86 11.52
C LYS A 171 -9.44 42.55 12.77
N PRO A 172 -8.93 43.76 13.07
CA PRO A 172 -9.22 44.52 14.28
C PRO A 172 -10.66 45.04 14.39
#